data_145256cafe5368566243861083f65039
#
_entry.id   145256cafe5368566243861083f65039
#
_cell.length_a   1.000
_cell.length_b   1.000
_cell.length_c   1.000
_cell.angle_alpha   90.00
_cell.angle_beta   90.00
_cell.angle_gamma   90.00
#
_symmetry.space_group_name_H-M   'P 1'
#
loop_
_entity.id
_entity.type
_entity.pdbx_description
1 polymer ?
#
loop_
_entity_poly.entity_id
_entity_poly.type
_entity_poly.pdbx_seq_one_letter_code
_entity_poly.pdbx_strand_id
1 'polypeptide(L)'
;MKKLSRKLVWLLLIVFVFTVGSGFSVRRSAALPGVGEQLSGFRVEKIERLDTPGGKTAYLTHEATGAAVVYIEDTGASPALTLMARTTDGLRRVTLTADSAAELLRGAKESLGAFFGAETEAVPAAEAAYRAFLTYLLPGSDTAGNGAGPVSAENMLAVVCADADGAEDILSWLDGVFSAADAGEALAPDAAYCRIEKPVKETVSLAGEGTGGVYFGIVCPRAGEWTRVRLAALAAALERTGSLLDKSVCAALPDTETVCGTASAGADAAIWFFAPGLEEKDAEVFRDAVLAALRSAAGGGFSDPAVETLSAAQRLEELTFPERDDLGAALCEGFAAAWAQGDASGYPAQLRARWNAAAYLADGSCAEAVREELLESTRTALVTVVPEPAQEPEPTPEAIPEPTEEPAKENPSVSPVASRHP
;
A
#
# COMPACT_ATOMS: atom_id res chain seq x y z
N MET A 1 46.36 9.48 -56.84
CA MET A 1 44.91 9.59 -56.64
C MET A 1 44.15 8.24 -56.53
N LYS A 2 44.54 7.17 -57.23
CA LYS A 2 43.85 5.86 -57.17
C LYS A 2 43.92 5.10 -55.81
N LYS A 3 44.94 5.35 -54.97
CA LYS A 3 45.08 4.67 -53.65
C LYS A 3 44.19 5.27 -52.56
N LEU A 4 43.79 6.53 -52.66
CA LEU A 4 42.93 7.16 -51.67
C LEU A 4 41.48 6.67 -51.80
N SER A 5 41.02 6.43 -53.00
CA SER A 5 39.66 5.97 -53.29
C SER A 5 39.42 4.54 -52.74
N ARG A 6 40.43 3.67 -52.79
CA ARG A 6 40.31 2.31 -52.22
C ARG A 6 40.23 2.29 -50.71
N LYS A 7 40.99 3.13 -50.03
CA LYS A 7 40.89 3.28 -48.57
C LYS A 7 39.55 3.85 -48.12
N LEU A 8 39.03 4.84 -48.88
CA LEU A 8 37.72 5.43 -48.61
C LEU A 8 36.57 4.42 -48.82
N VAL A 9 36.66 3.63 -49.88
CA VAL A 9 35.69 2.54 -50.15
C VAL A 9 35.74 1.45 -49.03
N TRP A 10 36.92 1.09 -48.57
CA TRP A 10 37.05 0.17 -47.44
C TRP A 10 36.55 0.77 -46.13
N LEU A 11 36.76 2.06 -45.86
CA LEU A 11 36.26 2.75 -44.69
C LEU A 11 34.73 2.85 -44.72
N LEU A 12 34.15 3.18 -45.88
CA LEU A 12 32.69 3.18 -46.08
C LEU A 12 32.10 1.77 -45.97
N LEU A 13 32.79 0.74 -46.42
CA LEU A 13 32.35 -0.65 -46.29
C LEU A 13 32.42 -1.14 -44.85
N ILE A 14 33.47 -0.74 -44.10
CA ILE A 14 33.59 -1.04 -42.67
C ILE A 14 32.49 -0.30 -41.89
N VAL A 15 32.24 0.97 -42.18
CA VAL A 15 31.12 1.74 -41.56
C VAL A 15 29.77 1.12 -41.91
N PHE A 16 29.59 0.67 -43.16
CA PHE A 16 28.38 0.00 -43.62
C PHE A 16 28.18 -1.38 -42.97
N VAL A 17 29.27 -2.17 -42.84
CA VAL A 17 29.24 -3.47 -42.16
C VAL A 17 29.03 -3.29 -40.65
N PHE A 18 29.62 -2.26 -40.05
CA PHE A 18 29.33 -1.93 -38.63
C PHE A 18 27.93 -1.37 -38.43
N THR A 19 27.34 -0.64 -39.37
CA THR A 19 25.95 -0.16 -39.28
C THR A 19 24.92 -1.21 -39.67
N VAL A 20 25.29 -2.22 -40.51
CA VAL A 20 24.38 -3.31 -40.90
C VAL A 20 24.65 -4.61 -40.12
N GLY A 21 25.88 -4.82 -39.62
CA GLY A 21 26.27 -6.00 -38.85
C GLY A 21 26.17 -5.86 -37.34
N SER A 22 26.27 -4.65 -36.79
CA SER A 22 25.58 -4.36 -35.53
C SER A 22 24.12 -4.32 -35.92
N GLY A 23 23.39 -5.35 -35.64
CA GLY A 23 21.96 -5.26 -35.51
C GLY A 23 21.66 -4.19 -34.46
N PHE A 24 21.79 -2.94 -34.88
CA PHE A 24 20.95 -1.90 -34.27
C PHE A 24 19.53 -2.32 -34.65
N SER A 25 18.97 -3.26 -33.87
CA SER A 25 17.62 -3.06 -33.45
C SER A 25 17.62 -1.62 -32.95
N VAL A 26 17.27 -0.67 -33.79
CA VAL A 26 16.50 0.44 -33.32
C VAL A 26 15.27 -0.26 -32.76
N ARG A 27 15.36 -0.70 -31.48
CA ARG A 27 14.19 -0.99 -30.70
C ARG A 27 13.42 0.30 -30.83
N ARG A 28 12.43 0.30 -31.71
CA ARG A 28 11.38 1.30 -31.65
C ARG A 28 10.85 1.09 -30.23
N SER A 29 11.26 1.95 -29.32
CA SER A 29 10.45 2.23 -28.15
C SER A 29 9.07 2.40 -28.73
N ALA A 30 8.20 1.43 -28.54
CA ALA A 30 6.85 1.51 -29.03
C ALA A 30 6.28 2.71 -28.31
N ALA A 31 6.18 3.84 -29.01
CA ALA A 31 5.62 5.04 -28.42
C ALA A 31 4.24 4.65 -27.90
N LEU A 32 3.93 5.03 -26.67
CA LEU A 32 2.60 4.81 -26.12
C LEU A 32 1.56 5.18 -27.18
N PRO A 33 0.58 4.31 -27.45
CA PRO A 33 -0.52 4.61 -28.36
C PRO A 33 -1.20 5.91 -27.95
N GLY A 34 -1.83 6.60 -28.91
CA GLY A 34 -2.60 7.81 -28.61
C GLY A 34 -3.83 7.53 -27.75
N VAL A 35 -4.36 8.56 -27.12
CA VAL A 35 -5.65 8.45 -26.39
C VAL A 35 -6.74 7.93 -27.33
N GLY A 36 -7.49 6.94 -26.88
CA GLY A 36 -8.52 6.24 -27.67
C GLY A 36 -8.00 5.06 -28.49
N GLU A 37 -6.67 4.86 -28.58
CA GLU A 37 -6.07 3.71 -29.24
C GLU A 37 -5.96 2.51 -28.27
N GLN A 38 -5.72 1.33 -28.84
CA GLN A 38 -5.57 0.10 -28.06
C GLN A 38 -4.10 -0.23 -27.79
N LEU A 39 -3.86 -0.76 -26.58
CA LEU A 39 -2.60 -1.36 -26.17
C LEU A 39 -2.90 -2.73 -25.53
N SER A 40 -2.60 -3.84 -26.21
CA SER A 40 -3.11 -5.15 -25.83
C SER A 40 -4.65 -5.14 -25.76
N GLY A 41 -5.30 -5.72 -24.78
CA GLY A 41 -6.76 -5.67 -24.54
C GLY A 41 -7.28 -4.39 -23.87
N PHE A 42 -6.47 -3.33 -23.82
CA PHE A 42 -6.76 -2.10 -23.07
C PHE A 42 -6.92 -0.90 -23.99
N ARG A 43 -7.90 -0.04 -23.70
CA ARG A 43 -8.06 1.25 -24.33
C ARG A 43 -7.35 2.32 -23.52
N VAL A 44 -6.57 3.17 -24.18
CA VAL A 44 -5.89 4.32 -23.56
C VAL A 44 -6.91 5.43 -23.34
N GLU A 45 -7.21 5.72 -22.08
CA GLU A 45 -8.15 6.79 -21.70
C GLU A 45 -7.48 8.14 -21.56
N LYS A 46 -6.24 8.16 -21.03
CA LYS A 46 -5.51 9.39 -20.73
C LYS A 46 -4.01 9.14 -20.75
N ILE A 47 -3.24 10.13 -21.16
CA ILE A 47 -1.77 10.13 -21.04
C ILE A 47 -1.38 11.42 -20.35
N GLU A 48 -0.57 11.30 -19.32
CA GLU A 48 0.00 12.43 -18.58
C GLU A 48 1.52 12.28 -18.47
N ARG A 49 2.21 13.40 -18.38
CA ARG A 49 3.62 13.41 -18.03
C ARG A 49 3.75 13.51 -16.51
N LEU A 50 4.48 12.58 -15.90
CA LEU A 50 4.93 12.79 -14.54
C LEU A 50 5.99 13.87 -14.54
N ASP A 51 5.79 14.94 -13.77
CA ASP A 51 6.80 16.00 -13.56
C ASP A 51 7.96 15.52 -12.67
N THR A 52 7.88 14.32 -12.16
CA THR A 52 8.95 13.55 -11.52
C THR A 52 9.66 12.70 -12.56
N PRO A 53 10.87 12.21 -12.32
CA PRO A 53 11.83 11.86 -13.35
C PRO A 53 11.25 11.09 -14.51
N GLY A 54 11.14 11.77 -15.61
CA GLY A 54 11.18 11.26 -16.96
C GLY A 54 9.99 10.48 -17.50
N GLY A 55 9.08 10.01 -16.68
CA GLY A 55 8.09 9.03 -17.09
C GLY A 55 6.81 9.66 -17.65
N LYS A 56 6.17 8.94 -18.57
CA LYS A 56 4.79 9.16 -18.95
C LYS A 56 3.92 8.15 -18.22
N THR A 57 2.73 8.59 -17.86
CA THR A 57 1.72 7.73 -17.26
C THR A 57 0.57 7.59 -18.23
N ALA A 58 0.18 6.36 -18.55
CA ALA A 58 -1.01 6.06 -19.30
C ALA A 58 -2.06 5.42 -18.37
N TYR A 59 -3.27 5.92 -18.45
CA TYR A 59 -4.44 5.36 -17.79
C TYR A 59 -5.21 4.55 -18.82
N LEU A 60 -5.41 3.29 -18.52
CA LEU A 60 -5.96 2.30 -19.44
C LEU A 60 -7.17 1.64 -18.78
N THR A 61 -8.14 1.25 -19.61
CA THR A 61 -9.31 0.49 -19.19
C THR A 61 -9.38 -0.78 -20.03
N HIS A 62 -9.53 -1.93 -19.39
CA HIS A 62 -9.71 -3.19 -20.07
C HIS A 62 -11.08 -3.23 -20.77
N GLU A 63 -11.11 -3.46 -22.09
CA GLU A 63 -12.33 -3.28 -22.89
C GLU A 63 -13.47 -4.22 -22.51
N ALA A 64 -13.15 -5.46 -22.13
CA ALA A 64 -14.17 -6.46 -21.83
C ALA A 64 -14.71 -6.37 -20.40
N THR A 65 -13.93 -5.89 -19.43
CA THR A 65 -14.26 -6.01 -18.01
C THR A 65 -14.27 -4.68 -17.25
N GLY A 66 -13.79 -3.60 -17.85
CA GLY A 66 -13.67 -2.31 -17.15
C GLY A 66 -12.52 -2.21 -16.15
N ALA A 67 -11.70 -3.26 -15.95
CA ALA A 67 -10.55 -3.22 -15.06
C ALA A 67 -9.62 -2.07 -15.41
N ALA A 68 -9.12 -1.37 -14.38
CA ALA A 68 -8.25 -0.23 -14.57
C ALA A 68 -6.77 -0.65 -14.60
N VAL A 69 -5.97 0.01 -15.45
CA VAL A 69 -4.52 -0.12 -15.44
C VAL A 69 -3.87 1.26 -15.48
N VAL A 70 -2.88 1.47 -14.65
CA VAL A 70 -1.96 2.61 -14.75
C VAL A 70 -0.62 2.07 -15.22
N TYR A 71 -0.17 2.50 -16.38
CA TYR A 71 1.15 2.17 -16.90
C TYR A 71 2.08 3.37 -16.77
N ILE A 72 3.22 3.18 -16.16
CA ILE A 72 4.28 4.17 -15.94
C ILE A 72 5.46 3.77 -16.82
N GLU A 73 5.70 4.55 -17.90
CA GLU A 73 6.73 4.29 -18.87
C GLU A 73 8.07 4.85 -18.39
N ASP A 74 9.09 3.99 -18.40
CA ASP A 74 10.52 4.30 -18.28
C ASP A 74 10.87 5.40 -17.25
N THR A 75 10.99 4.98 -16.03
CA THR A 75 11.51 5.83 -14.94
C THR A 75 13.00 5.61 -14.69
N GLY A 76 13.64 4.65 -15.38
CA GLY A 76 14.96 4.13 -15.03
C GLY A 76 14.96 3.34 -13.70
N ALA A 77 13.79 3.09 -13.13
CA ALA A 77 13.60 2.37 -11.89
C ALA A 77 13.53 0.86 -12.14
N SER A 78 13.73 0.07 -11.08
CA SER A 78 13.45 -1.37 -11.11
C SER A 78 11.97 -1.61 -11.43
N PRO A 79 11.67 -2.59 -12.32
CA PRO A 79 10.29 -2.91 -12.66
C PRO A 79 9.45 -3.27 -11.43
N ALA A 80 8.23 -2.76 -11.39
CA ALA A 80 7.30 -2.97 -10.29
C ALA A 80 5.87 -3.18 -10.80
N LEU A 81 5.10 -3.96 -10.07
CA LEU A 81 3.69 -4.21 -10.31
C LEU A 81 2.94 -4.17 -8.98
N THR A 82 1.91 -3.35 -8.90
CA THR A 82 0.93 -3.45 -7.82
C THR A 82 -0.40 -3.91 -8.40
N LEU A 83 -0.93 -5.01 -7.88
CA LEU A 83 -2.30 -5.42 -8.09
C LEU A 83 -3.12 -5.01 -6.87
N MET A 84 -4.25 -4.38 -7.11
CA MET A 84 -5.21 -4.02 -6.08
C MET A 84 -6.61 -4.43 -6.51
N ALA A 85 -7.40 -4.91 -5.57
CA ALA A 85 -8.81 -5.21 -5.80
C ALA A 85 -9.65 -4.66 -4.66
N ARG A 86 -10.79 -4.07 -5.01
CA ARG A 86 -11.86 -3.76 -4.08
C ARG A 86 -12.76 -4.97 -3.97
N THR A 87 -13.04 -5.37 -2.76
CA THR A 87 -13.96 -6.45 -2.43
C THR A 87 -15.10 -5.90 -1.58
N THR A 88 -16.11 -6.69 -1.31
CA THR A 88 -17.20 -6.32 -0.39
C THR A 88 -16.74 -6.11 1.06
N ASP A 89 -15.52 -6.52 1.38
CA ASP A 89 -14.94 -6.53 2.74
C ASP A 89 -13.66 -5.69 2.84
N GLY A 90 -13.40 -4.83 1.86
CA GLY A 90 -12.26 -3.92 1.87
C GLY A 90 -11.34 -4.07 0.68
N LEU A 91 -10.07 -3.72 0.85
CA LEU A 91 -9.06 -3.71 -0.19
C LEU A 91 -8.11 -4.90 -0.07
N ARG A 92 -7.82 -5.54 -1.18
CA ARG A 92 -6.74 -6.53 -1.32
C ARG A 92 -5.63 -5.92 -2.17
N ARG A 93 -4.38 -6.09 -1.76
CA ARG A 93 -3.22 -5.55 -2.46
C ARG A 93 -2.05 -6.51 -2.44
N VAL A 94 -1.32 -6.56 -3.53
CA VAL A 94 0.01 -7.16 -3.62
C VAL A 94 0.91 -6.24 -4.44
N THR A 95 2.13 -5.98 -3.94
CA THR A 95 3.16 -5.22 -4.64
C THR A 95 4.37 -6.13 -4.87
N LEU A 96 4.86 -6.16 -6.09
CA LEU A 96 5.99 -6.98 -6.53
C LEU A 96 7.03 -6.08 -7.17
N THR A 97 8.29 -6.39 -6.93
CA THR A 97 9.45 -5.76 -7.57
C THR A 97 10.42 -6.83 -8.07
N ALA A 98 11.16 -6.52 -9.10
CA ALA A 98 12.18 -7.42 -9.63
C ALA A 98 13.28 -6.63 -10.35
N ASP A 99 14.42 -7.30 -10.64
CA ASP A 99 15.52 -6.69 -11.39
C ASP A 99 15.22 -6.59 -12.89
N SER A 100 14.20 -7.31 -13.37
CA SER A 100 13.77 -7.29 -14.77
C SER A 100 12.26 -7.51 -14.90
N ALA A 101 11.67 -7.03 -15.99
CA ALA A 101 10.26 -7.24 -16.31
C ALA A 101 9.90 -8.73 -16.46
N ALA A 102 10.83 -9.56 -16.98
CA ALA A 102 10.62 -11.00 -17.11
C ALA A 102 10.55 -11.71 -15.74
N GLU A 103 11.37 -11.29 -14.77
CA GLU A 103 11.30 -11.79 -13.40
C GLU A 103 10.06 -11.29 -12.67
N LEU A 104 9.71 -10.03 -12.87
CA LEU A 104 8.47 -9.45 -12.33
C LEU A 104 7.25 -10.25 -12.82
N LEU A 105 7.18 -10.53 -14.12
CA LEU A 105 6.09 -11.32 -14.71
C LEU A 105 6.04 -12.75 -14.16
N ARG A 106 7.19 -13.37 -13.90
CA ARG A 106 7.25 -14.70 -13.27
C ARG A 106 6.69 -14.64 -11.84
N GLY A 107 7.18 -13.71 -11.02
CA GLY A 107 6.69 -13.52 -9.65
C GLY A 107 5.20 -13.19 -9.60
N ALA A 108 4.71 -12.38 -10.55
CA ALA A 108 3.29 -12.06 -10.66
C ALA A 108 2.43 -13.29 -10.94
N LYS A 109 2.87 -14.18 -11.84
CA LYS A 109 2.17 -15.44 -12.13
C LYS A 109 2.13 -16.37 -10.92
N GLU A 110 3.19 -16.43 -10.13
CA GLU A 110 3.26 -17.24 -8.91
C GLU A 110 2.35 -16.68 -7.79
N SER A 111 2.27 -15.36 -7.67
CA SER A 111 1.46 -14.68 -6.63
C SER A 111 -0.04 -14.58 -6.98
N LEU A 112 -0.41 -14.80 -8.24
CA LEU A 112 -1.79 -14.59 -8.71
C LEU A 112 -2.79 -15.51 -8.01
N GLY A 113 -2.40 -16.77 -7.74
CA GLY A 113 -3.25 -17.73 -7.04
C GLY A 113 -3.61 -17.28 -5.64
N ALA A 114 -2.66 -16.73 -4.89
CA ALA A 114 -2.88 -16.15 -3.56
C ALA A 114 -3.73 -14.88 -3.65
N PHE A 115 -3.50 -14.03 -4.65
CA PHE A 115 -4.27 -12.80 -4.85
C PHE A 115 -5.76 -13.07 -5.11
N PHE A 116 -6.13 -14.08 -5.91
CA PHE A 116 -7.52 -14.46 -6.16
C PHE A 116 -8.08 -15.43 -5.12
N GLY A 117 -7.22 -16.18 -4.41
CA GLY A 117 -7.62 -17.14 -3.39
C GLY A 117 -8.23 -16.45 -2.16
N ALA A 118 -9.03 -17.22 -1.42
CA ALA A 118 -9.57 -16.76 -0.14
C ALA A 118 -8.53 -16.82 1.00
N GLU A 119 -7.34 -17.37 0.75
CA GLU A 119 -6.26 -17.42 1.73
C GLU A 119 -5.64 -16.02 1.85
N THR A 120 -6.11 -15.28 2.85
CA THR A 120 -5.43 -14.07 3.28
C THR A 120 -4.10 -14.46 3.91
N GLU A 121 -2.99 -13.99 3.36
CA GLU A 121 -1.73 -13.99 4.11
C GLU A 121 -1.96 -13.35 5.48
N ALA A 122 -1.30 -13.89 6.49
CA ALA A 122 -1.41 -13.34 7.84
C ALA A 122 -0.98 -11.87 7.80
N VAL A 123 -1.93 -10.98 8.05
CA VAL A 123 -1.68 -9.53 8.08
C VAL A 123 -0.67 -9.25 9.20
N PRO A 124 0.39 -8.49 8.94
CA PRO A 124 1.35 -8.11 9.99
C PRO A 124 0.63 -7.52 11.20
N ALA A 125 1.05 -7.86 12.41
CA ALA A 125 0.35 -7.45 13.64
C ALA A 125 0.15 -5.92 13.75
N ALA A 126 1.13 -5.13 13.31
CA ALA A 126 1.00 -3.67 13.28
C ALA A 126 -0.09 -3.20 12.30
N GLU A 127 -0.21 -3.83 11.14
CA GLU A 127 -1.27 -3.53 10.17
C GLU A 127 -2.63 -4.00 10.68
N ALA A 128 -2.71 -5.15 11.36
CA ALA A 128 -3.93 -5.63 11.99
C ALA A 128 -4.42 -4.67 13.08
N ALA A 129 -3.51 -4.13 13.91
CA ALA A 129 -3.82 -3.13 14.92
C ALA A 129 -4.35 -1.83 14.30
N TYR A 130 -3.71 -1.36 13.24
CA TYR A 130 -4.15 -0.17 12.51
C TYR A 130 -5.53 -0.37 11.85
N ARG A 131 -5.76 -1.52 11.20
CA ARG A 131 -7.07 -1.83 10.61
C ARG A 131 -8.16 -1.94 11.66
N ALA A 132 -7.88 -2.60 12.80
CA ALA A 132 -8.81 -2.66 13.92
C ALA A 132 -9.19 -1.26 14.43
N PHE A 133 -8.23 -0.35 14.56
CA PHE A 133 -8.50 1.05 14.86
C PHE A 133 -9.39 1.72 13.79
N LEU A 134 -9.09 1.52 12.50
CA LEU A 134 -9.88 2.10 11.41
C LEU A 134 -11.33 1.63 11.40
N THR A 135 -11.65 0.43 11.89
CA THR A 135 -13.05 -0.03 12.00
C THR A 135 -13.89 0.84 12.94
N TYR A 136 -13.24 1.55 13.85
CA TYR A 136 -13.91 2.50 14.77
C TYR A 136 -13.81 3.95 14.29
N LEU A 137 -12.73 4.34 13.62
CA LEU A 137 -12.56 5.70 13.11
C LEU A 137 -13.32 5.94 11.80
N LEU A 138 -13.25 4.98 10.89
CA LEU A 138 -13.85 5.03 9.56
C LEU A 138 -14.62 3.70 9.28
N PRO A 139 -15.69 3.44 10.05
CA PRO A 139 -16.38 2.15 10.00
C PRO A 139 -16.97 1.86 8.61
N GLY A 140 -16.76 0.64 8.14
CA GLY A 140 -17.23 0.20 6.82
C GLY A 140 -16.41 0.77 5.65
N SER A 141 -15.28 1.45 5.91
CA SER A 141 -14.41 1.89 4.83
C SER A 141 -13.63 0.73 4.21
N ASP A 142 -13.29 0.85 2.93
CA ASP A 142 -12.45 -0.12 2.22
C ASP A 142 -11.09 -0.34 2.94
N THR A 143 -10.55 0.71 3.55
CA THR A 143 -9.26 0.66 4.26
C THR A 143 -9.34 0.00 5.65
N ALA A 144 -10.54 -0.09 6.23
CA ALA A 144 -10.77 -0.80 7.51
C ALA A 144 -10.95 -2.32 7.31
N GLY A 145 -11.42 -2.74 6.14
CA GLY A 145 -11.63 -4.16 5.83
C GLY A 145 -10.33 -4.93 5.55
N ASN A 146 -10.44 -6.25 5.52
CA ASN A 146 -9.31 -7.15 5.27
C ASN A 146 -9.22 -7.64 3.82
N GLY A 147 -10.16 -7.27 2.97
CA GLY A 147 -10.19 -7.64 1.57
C GLY A 147 -10.47 -9.14 1.30
N ALA A 148 -11.04 -9.86 2.26
CA ALA A 148 -11.27 -11.31 2.15
C ALA A 148 -12.35 -11.71 1.14
N GLY A 149 -13.19 -10.76 0.69
CA GLY A 149 -14.27 -11.00 -0.27
C GLY A 149 -13.77 -11.45 -1.66
N PRO A 150 -14.70 -11.91 -2.52
CA PRO A 150 -14.37 -12.30 -3.88
C PRO A 150 -13.86 -11.10 -4.69
N VAL A 151 -12.89 -11.37 -5.57
CA VAL A 151 -12.33 -10.39 -6.50
C VAL A 151 -13.01 -10.50 -7.84
N SER A 152 -13.49 -9.40 -8.39
CA SER A 152 -13.99 -9.28 -9.75
C SER A 152 -13.16 -8.30 -10.58
N ALA A 153 -13.06 -8.53 -11.88
CA ALA A 153 -12.18 -7.75 -12.74
C ALA A 153 -12.53 -6.26 -12.78
N GLU A 154 -13.79 -5.88 -12.79
CA GLU A 154 -14.23 -4.47 -12.82
C GLU A 154 -13.77 -3.69 -11.57
N ASN A 155 -13.49 -4.40 -10.48
CA ASN A 155 -13.04 -3.82 -9.21
C ASN A 155 -11.53 -3.93 -9.01
N MET A 156 -10.77 -4.16 -10.08
CA MET A 156 -9.32 -4.30 -10.03
C MET A 156 -8.61 -3.10 -10.62
N LEU A 157 -7.46 -2.82 -10.03
CA LEU A 157 -6.42 -1.96 -10.57
C LEU A 157 -5.13 -2.75 -10.70
N ALA A 158 -4.43 -2.59 -11.81
CA ALA A 158 -3.03 -2.91 -11.91
C ALA A 158 -2.23 -1.61 -12.13
N VAL A 159 -1.14 -1.44 -11.39
CA VAL A 159 -0.17 -0.36 -11.66
C VAL A 159 1.14 -1.01 -12.07
N VAL A 160 1.60 -0.69 -13.26
CA VAL A 160 2.80 -1.28 -13.88
C VAL A 160 3.83 -0.18 -14.08
N CYS A 161 5.02 -0.36 -13.53
CA CYS A 161 6.19 0.47 -13.82
C CYS A 161 7.23 -0.43 -14.53
N ALA A 162 7.50 -0.16 -15.81
CA ALA A 162 8.43 -0.95 -16.60
C ALA A 162 8.87 -0.17 -17.85
N ASP A 163 9.93 -0.66 -18.52
CA ASP A 163 10.27 -0.22 -19.87
C ASP A 163 9.18 -0.66 -20.88
N ALA A 164 9.21 -0.08 -22.08
CA ALA A 164 8.16 -0.32 -23.08
C ALA A 164 8.06 -1.81 -23.50
N ASP A 165 9.20 -2.49 -23.66
CA ASP A 165 9.23 -3.90 -24.06
C ASP A 165 8.68 -4.81 -22.95
N GLY A 166 9.08 -4.58 -21.71
CA GLY A 166 8.60 -5.34 -20.55
C GLY A 166 7.13 -5.05 -20.21
N ALA A 167 6.68 -3.83 -20.42
CA ALA A 167 5.30 -3.46 -20.23
C ALA A 167 4.35 -4.18 -21.20
N GLU A 168 4.73 -4.37 -22.47
CA GLU A 168 3.90 -5.09 -23.45
C GLU A 168 3.63 -6.52 -23.00
N ASP A 169 4.65 -7.22 -22.50
CA ASP A 169 4.53 -8.58 -21.99
C ASP A 169 3.62 -8.64 -20.74
N ILE A 170 3.80 -7.68 -19.81
CA ILE A 170 3.00 -7.62 -18.59
C ILE A 170 1.55 -7.26 -18.91
N LEU A 171 1.29 -6.30 -19.79
CA LEU A 171 -0.04 -5.89 -20.20
C LEU A 171 -0.76 -7.02 -20.96
N SER A 172 -0.05 -7.75 -21.84
CA SER A 172 -0.61 -8.92 -22.51
C SER A 172 -0.99 -10.03 -21.54
N TRP A 173 -0.22 -10.23 -20.49
CA TRP A 173 -0.56 -11.17 -19.43
C TRP A 173 -1.77 -10.68 -18.60
N LEU A 174 -1.82 -9.40 -18.23
CA LEU A 174 -2.95 -8.79 -17.50
C LEU A 174 -4.25 -8.88 -18.31
N ASP A 175 -4.21 -8.69 -19.64
CA ASP A 175 -5.35 -8.90 -20.53
C ASP A 175 -5.93 -10.32 -20.38
N GLY A 176 -5.04 -11.33 -20.37
CA GLY A 176 -5.44 -12.72 -20.10
C GLY A 176 -6.04 -12.94 -18.71
N VAL A 177 -5.45 -12.29 -17.68
CA VAL A 177 -5.93 -12.37 -16.29
C VAL A 177 -7.33 -11.75 -16.16
N PHE A 178 -7.49 -10.52 -16.65
CA PHE A 178 -8.77 -9.81 -16.55
C PHE A 178 -9.87 -10.46 -17.41
N SER A 179 -9.51 -10.98 -18.59
CA SER A 179 -10.46 -11.74 -19.43
C SER A 179 -10.92 -13.05 -18.81
N ALA A 180 -10.12 -13.66 -17.95
CA ALA A 180 -10.44 -14.91 -17.26
C ALA A 180 -11.18 -14.69 -15.91
N ALA A 181 -11.12 -13.49 -15.35
CA ALA A 181 -11.81 -13.15 -14.12
C ALA A 181 -13.29 -12.85 -14.39
N ASP A 182 -14.15 -13.09 -13.39
CA ASP A 182 -15.55 -12.67 -13.47
C ASP A 182 -15.60 -11.14 -13.61
N ALA A 183 -16.38 -10.63 -14.55
CA ALA A 183 -16.54 -9.19 -14.74
C ALA A 183 -17.03 -8.52 -13.45
N GLY A 184 -18.06 -9.10 -12.83
CA GLY A 184 -18.62 -8.61 -11.58
C GLY A 184 -19.49 -7.38 -11.75
N GLU A 185 -19.79 -6.73 -10.64
CA GLU A 185 -20.48 -5.44 -10.56
C GLU A 185 -19.54 -4.42 -9.95
N ALA A 186 -19.52 -3.21 -10.49
CA ALA A 186 -18.68 -2.13 -9.99
C ALA A 186 -19.03 -1.77 -8.54
N LEU A 187 -18.04 -1.87 -7.66
CA LEU A 187 -18.16 -1.45 -6.28
C LEU A 187 -17.71 0.02 -6.17
N ALA A 188 -18.60 0.85 -5.65
CA ALA A 188 -18.20 2.23 -5.38
C ALA A 188 -17.16 2.27 -4.24
N PRO A 189 -16.17 3.17 -4.31
CA PRO A 189 -15.23 3.38 -3.22
C PRO A 189 -15.98 3.66 -1.92
N ASP A 190 -15.61 2.94 -0.86
CA ASP A 190 -16.21 3.12 0.47
C ASP A 190 -17.74 3.08 0.50
N ALA A 191 -18.37 2.24 -0.34
CA ALA A 191 -19.83 2.15 -0.45
C ALA A 191 -20.52 1.80 0.88
N ALA A 192 -19.84 1.06 1.75
CA ALA A 192 -20.32 0.67 3.07
C ALA A 192 -19.89 1.65 4.18
N TYR A 193 -19.17 2.72 3.85
CA TYR A 193 -18.66 3.65 4.85
C TYR A 193 -19.80 4.31 5.63
N CYS A 194 -19.70 4.24 6.95
CA CYS A 194 -20.62 4.88 7.91
C CYS A 194 -19.86 5.91 8.72
N ARG A 195 -20.26 7.19 8.59
CA ARG A 195 -19.64 8.27 9.37
C ARG A 195 -19.96 8.13 10.85
N ILE A 196 -18.94 8.19 11.72
CA ILE A 196 -19.15 8.27 13.16
C ILE A 196 -19.76 9.63 13.53
N GLU A 197 -20.75 9.64 14.42
CA GLU A 197 -21.48 10.85 14.86
C GLU A 197 -21.08 11.29 16.26
N LYS A 198 -20.47 10.41 17.04
CA LYS A 198 -20.11 10.62 18.45
C LYS A 198 -18.70 10.11 18.72
N PRO A 199 -18.03 10.63 19.76
CA PRO A 199 -16.77 10.07 20.21
C PRO A 199 -16.91 8.58 20.53
N VAL A 200 -15.96 7.78 20.01
CA VAL A 200 -15.86 6.34 20.26
C VAL A 200 -14.68 6.11 21.19
N LYS A 201 -14.85 5.24 22.18
CA LYS A 201 -13.77 4.76 23.06
C LYS A 201 -13.91 3.26 23.21
N GLU A 202 -12.91 2.52 22.75
CA GLU A 202 -12.94 1.06 22.71
C GLU A 202 -11.59 0.46 23.09
N THR A 203 -11.62 -0.78 23.56
CA THR A 203 -10.44 -1.60 23.78
C THR A 203 -10.60 -2.88 22.96
N VAL A 204 -9.61 -3.18 22.14
CA VAL A 204 -9.62 -4.30 21.19
C VAL A 204 -8.49 -5.25 21.53
N SER A 205 -8.79 -6.53 21.69
CA SER A 205 -7.79 -7.58 21.79
C SER A 205 -7.50 -8.16 20.42
N LEU A 206 -6.23 -8.24 20.05
CA LEU A 206 -5.78 -8.85 18.81
C LEU A 206 -4.93 -10.07 19.11
N ALA A 207 -5.25 -11.19 18.44
CA ALA A 207 -4.44 -12.39 18.51
C ALA A 207 -3.08 -12.16 17.83
N GLY A 208 -1.99 -12.57 18.49
CA GLY A 208 -0.64 -12.56 17.94
C GLY A 208 0.36 -11.72 18.74
N GLU A 209 1.64 -11.94 18.43
CA GLU A 209 2.76 -11.18 19.00
C GLU A 209 2.86 -9.80 18.30
N GLY A 210 2.03 -8.84 18.70
CA GLY A 210 2.06 -7.49 18.20
C GLY A 210 2.35 -6.46 19.29
N THR A 211 2.91 -5.32 18.92
CA THR A 211 3.02 -4.19 19.84
C THR A 211 1.64 -3.57 19.99
N GLY A 212 0.98 -3.79 21.12
CA GLY A 212 -0.22 -3.06 21.49
C GLY A 212 0.06 -1.56 21.61
N GLY A 213 -0.94 -0.77 21.86
CA GLY A 213 -0.80 0.67 22.05
C GLY A 213 -2.12 1.41 21.93
N VAL A 214 -2.05 2.72 21.94
CA VAL A 214 -3.23 3.58 21.90
C VAL A 214 -3.27 4.36 20.59
N TYR A 215 -4.38 4.26 19.89
CA TYR A 215 -4.73 5.09 18.73
C TYR A 215 -5.71 6.17 19.12
N PHE A 216 -5.51 7.37 18.62
CA PHE A 216 -6.48 8.45 18.67
C PHE A 216 -6.64 9.05 17.28
N GLY A 217 -7.89 9.24 16.82
CA GLY A 217 -8.17 9.80 15.51
C GLY A 217 -9.29 10.81 15.53
N ILE A 218 -9.24 11.75 14.59
CA ILE A 218 -10.22 12.82 14.40
C ILE A 218 -10.66 12.83 12.95
N VAL A 219 -11.97 12.72 12.70
CA VAL A 219 -12.55 12.75 11.35
C VAL A 219 -12.92 14.17 10.97
N CYS A 220 -12.45 14.59 9.80
CA CYS A 220 -12.83 15.81 9.11
C CYS A 220 -13.90 15.48 8.06
N PRO A 221 -15.14 15.93 8.25
CA PRO A 221 -16.21 15.62 7.31
C PRO A 221 -16.09 16.44 6.03
N ARG A 222 -16.46 15.83 4.89
CA ARG A 222 -16.47 16.47 3.57
C ARG A 222 -15.12 17.06 3.18
N ALA A 223 -14.06 16.33 3.50
CA ALA A 223 -12.69 16.71 3.17
C ALA A 223 -12.49 16.69 1.66
N GLY A 224 -12.44 17.86 1.02
CA GLY A 224 -11.99 17.99 -0.36
C GLY A 224 -10.51 17.63 -0.49
N GLU A 225 -10.02 17.55 -1.74
CA GLU A 225 -8.61 17.26 -2.04
C GLU A 225 -7.66 18.18 -1.25
N TRP A 226 -7.97 19.47 -1.18
CA TRP A 226 -7.18 20.44 -0.46
C TRP A 226 -7.12 20.19 1.05
N THR A 227 -8.21 19.78 1.67
CA THR A 227 -8.24 19.42 3.11
C THR A 227 -7.36 18.18 3.36
N ARG A 228 -7.40 17.19 2.48
CA ARG A 228 -6.56 15.98 2.57
C ARG A 228 -5.07 16.32 2.54
N VAL A 229 -4.67 17.19 1.60
CA VAL A 229 -3.28 17.69 1.50
C VAL A 229 -2.87 18.42 2.78
N ARG A 230 -3.75 19.25 3.33
CA ARG A 230 -3.50 20.00 4.57
C ARG A 230 -3.32 19.09 5.77
N LEU A 231 -4.17 18.07 5.91
CA LEU A 231 -4.02 17.07 6.97
C LEU A 231 -2.72 16.29 6.85
N ALA A 232 -2.33 15.91 5.64
CA ALA A 232 -1.06 15.24 5.40
C ALA A 232 0.14 16.13 5.76
N ALA A 233 0.09 17.43 5.41
CA ALA A 233 1.11 18.39 5.79
C ALA A 233 1.22 18.55 7.31
N LEU A 234 0.07 18.65 7.99
CA LEU A 234 0.02 18.75 9.45
C LEU A 234 0.59 17.48 10.11
N ALA A 235 0.18 16.30 9.65
CA ALA A 235 0.72 15.03 10.14
C ALA A 235 2.25 14.98 9.98
N ALA A 236 2.77 15.29 8.79
CA ALA A 236 4.20 15.31 8.52
C ALA A 236 4.99 16.29 9.41
N ALA A 237 4.38 17.42 9.79
CA ALA A 237 5.00 18.37 10.70
C ALA A 237 4.98 17.89 12.17
N LEU A 238 3.92 17.17 12.55
CA LEU A 238 3.73 16.66 13.91
C LEU A 238 4.52 15.38 14.19
N GLU A 239 4.82 14.57 13.17
CA GLU A 239 5.55 13.30 13.30
C GLU A 239 7.04 13.49 13.67
N ARG A 240 7.56 14.69 13.56
CA ARG A 240 9.00 14.95 13.75
C ARG A 240 9.41 14.96 15.21
N THR A 241 10.60 14.45 15.48
CA THR A 241 11.26 14.61 16.80
C THR A 241 11.38 16.08 17.17
N GLY A 242 10.98 16.43 18.39
CA GLY A 242 10.95 17.80 18.88
C GLY A 242 9.79 18.64 18.33
N SER A 243 8.81 18.02 17.64
CA SER A 243 7.57 18.67 17.19
C SER A 243 6.70 19.12 18.36
N LEU A 244 5.58 19.77 18.02
CA LEU A 244 4.54 20.11 19.02
C LEU A 244 3.93 18.84 19.64
N LEU A 245 3.74 17.78 18.83
CA LEU A 245 3.22 16.51 19.31
C LEU A 245 4.20 15.84 20.26
N ASP A 246 5.44 15.66 19.83
CA ASP A 246 6.51 15.05 20.63
C ASP A 246 6.66 15.75 21.97
N LYS A 247 6.77 17.09 21.97
CA LYS A 247 6.88 17.89 23.21
C LYS A 247 5.68 17.74 24.13
N SER A 248 4.46 17.75 23.59
CA SER A 248 3.24 17.63 24.37
C SER A 248 3.08 16.24 24.96
N VAL A 249 3.41 15.20 24.20
CA VAL A 249 3.31 13.81 24.66
C VAL A 249 4.41 13.50 25.67
N CYS A 250 5.68 13.83 25.38
CA CYS A 250 6.79 13.59 26.33
C CYS A 250 6.61 14.37 27.66
N ALA A 251 5.95 15.53 27.64
CA ALA A 251 5.65 16.27 28.86
C ALA A 251 4.60 15.56 29.74
N ALA A 252 3.65 14.86 29.15
CA ALA A 252 2.58 14.16 29.86
C ALA A 252 2.92 12.67 30.11
N LEU A 253 3.63 12.05 29.20
CA LEU A 253 3.97 10.62 29.15
C LEU A 253 5.44 10.51 28.74
N PRO A 254 6.39 10.58 29.66
CA PRO A 254 7.82 10.48 29.35
C PRO A 254 8.15 9.17 28.62
N ASP A 255 9.12 9.23 27.70
CA ASP A 255 9.62 8.11 26.92
C ASP A 255 8.59 7.46 25.97
N THR A 256 7.47 8.13 25.67
CA THR A 256 6.46 7.64 24.74
C THR A 256 6.79 8.12 23.34
N GLU A 257 7.00 7.16 22.43
CA GLU A 257 7.10 7.43 20.99
C GLU A 257 5.71 7.67 20.41
N THR A 258 5.63 8.51 19.38
CA THR A 258 4.37 8.77 18.67
C THR A 258 4.56 8.73 17.16
N VAL A 259 3.59 8.13 16.50
CA VAL A 259 3.45 8.13 15.04
C VAL A 259 2.13 8.80 14.69
N CYS A 260 2.08 9.54 13.62
CA CYS A 260 0.81 10.09 13.13
C CYS A 260 0.72 9.99 11.61
N GLY A 261 -0.50 10.06 11.11
CA GLY A 261 -0.76 9.95 9.69
C GLY A 261 -2.19 10.35 9.35
N THR A 262 -2.56 10.10 8.11
CA THR A 262 -3.90 10.40 7.61
C THR A 262 -4.56 9.16 7.03
N ALA A 263 -5.88 9.15 7.04
CA ALA A 263 -6.70 8.14 6.38
C ALA A 263 -7.88 8.83 5.70
N SER A 264 -8.54 8.16 4.78
CA SER A 264 -9.69 8.70 4.07
C SER A 264 -10.72 7.62 3.82
N ALA A 265 -11.99 8.01 3.82
CA ALA A 265 -13.10 7.15 3.45
C ALA A 265 -14.23 8.00 2.84
N GLY A 266 -14.66 7.64 1.63
CA GLY A 266 -15.65 8.42 0.89
C GLY A 266 -15.26 9.89 0.79
N ALA A 267 -16.15 10.78 1.23
CA ALA A 267 -15.91 12.21 1.22
C ALA A 267 -15.17 12.74 2.48
N ASP A 268 -14.86 11.88 3.43
CA ASP A 268 -14.23 12.27 4.69
C ASP A 268 -12.73 11.96 4.69
N ALA A 269 -11.98 12.69 5.51
CA ALA A 269 -10.58 12.37 5.83
C ALA A 269 -10.41 12.38 7.35
N ALA A 270 -9.36 11.73 7.82
CA ALA A 270 -9.02 11.71 9.23
C ALA A 270 -7.52 11.92 9.41
N ILE A 271 -7.17 12.54 10.53
CA ILE A 271 -5.82 12.49 11.07
C ILE A 271 -5.82 11.52 12.26
N TRP A 272 -4.79 10.72 12.38
CA TRP A 272 -4.65 9.77 13.47
C TRP A 272 -3.27 9.83 14.10
N PHE A 273 -3.20 9.41 15.34
CA PHE A 273 -2.04 9.39 16.20
C PHE A 273 -1.94 8.03 16.88
N PHE A 274 -0.76 7.50 17.00
CA PHE A 274 -0.50 6.20 17.63
C PHE A 274 0.67 6.30 18.61
N ALA A 275 0.48 5.76 19.80
CA ALA A 275 1.51 5.58 20.80
C ALA A 275 1.73 4.07 21.05
N PRO A 276 2.80 3.50 20.46
CA PRO A 276 3.10 2.07 20.63
C PRO A 276 3.44 1.75 22.10
N GLY A 277 2.98 0.60 22.56
CA GLY A 277 3.25 0.11 23.92
C GLY A 277 2.53 0.84 25.05
N LEU A 278 1.73 1.87 24.75
CA LEU A 278 0.99 2.60 25.77
C LEU A 278 -0.20 1.78 26.30
N GLU A 279 -0.37 1.77 27.62
CA GLU A 279 -1.44 1.05 28.28
C GLU A 279 -2.79 1.81 28.27
N GLU A 280 -3.90 1.08 28.41
CA GLU A 280 -5.25 1.65 28.42
C GLU A 280 -5.44 2.75 29.49
N LYS A 281 -4.82 2.61 30.65
CA LYS A 281 -4.91 3.59 31.74
C LYS A 281 -4.40 4.98 31.36
N ASP A 282 -3.48 5.07 30.40
CA ASP A 282 -2.83 6.29 29.93
C ASP A 282 -3.47 6.83 28.63
N ALA A 283 -4.47 6.13 28.07
CA ALA A 283 -5.09 6.47 26.80
C ALA A 283 -5.71 7.90 26.78
N GLU A 284 -6.37 8.31 27.87
CA GLU A 284 -6.96 9.65 27.95
C GLU A 284 -5.90 10.74 28.12
N VAL A 285 -4.80 10.43 28.82
CA VAL A 285 -3.65 11.35 28.95
C VAL A 285 -3.02 11.56 27.59
N PHE A 286 -2.85 10.50 26.80
CA PHE A 286 -2.35 10.58 25.44
C PHE A 286 -3.26 11.44 24.54
N ARG A 287 -4.57 11.17 24.52
CA ARG A 287 -5.55 12.00 23.78
C ARG A 287 -5.42 13.48 24.15
N ASP A 288 -5.37 13.80 25.44
CA ASP A 288 -5.33 15.17 25.91
C ASP A 288 -4.00 15.86 25.55
N ALA A 289 -2.87 15.11 25.52
CA ALA A 289 -1.61 15.60 25.05
C ALA A 289 -1.61 15.89 23.54
N VAL A 290 -2.24 15.03 22.73
CA VAL A 290 -2.46 15.28 21.29
C VAL A 290 -3.30 16.53 21.07
N LEU A 291 -4.42 16.66 21.79
CA LEU A 291 -5.26 17.85 21.69
C LEU A 291 -4.54 19.13 22.15
N ALA A 292 -3.61 19.03 23.12
CA ALA A 292 -2.77 20.17 23.53
C ALA A 292 -1.80 20.55 22.40
N ALA A 293 -1.21 19.60 21.71
CA ALA A 293 -0.36 19.85 20.53
C ALA A 293 -1.16 20.55 19.41
N LEU A 294 -2.36 20.06 19.12
CA LEU A 294 -3.24 20.67 18.11
C LEU A 294 -3.68 22.08 18.50
N ARG A 295 -3.98 22.34 19.79
CA ARG A 295 -4.28 23.72 20.28
C ARG A 295 -3.07 24.64 20.12
N SER A 296 -1.86 24.12 20.36
CA SER A 296 -0.63 24.89 20.13
C SER A 296 -0.44 25.23 18.66
N ALA A 297 -0.70 24.26 17.76
CA ALA A 297 -0.70 24.50 16.32
C ALA A 297 -1.73 25.56 15.89
N ALA A 298 -2.98 25.45 16.40
CA ALA A 298 -4.05 26.42 16.16
C ALA A 298 -3.74 27.82 16.71
N GLY A 299 -2.87 27.94 17.71
CA GLY A 299 -2.38 29.21 18.26
C GLY A 299 -1.25 29.87 17.47
N GLY A 300 -0.85 29.32 16.31
CA GLY A 300 0.30 29.77 15.53
C GLY A 300 1.62 29.19 16.04
N GLY A 301 1.55 27.98 16.60
CA GLY A 301 2.70 27.27 17.22
C GLY A 301 3.75 26.72 16.26
N PHE A 302 3.51 26.69 14.95
CA PHE A 302 4.55 26.37 13.98
C PHE A 302 5.49 27.57 13.85
N SER A 303 6.64 27.48 14.48
CA SER A 303 7.68 28.50 14.37
C SER A 303 8.35 28.47 13.00
N ASP A 304 8.85 29.60 12.52
CA ASP A 304 9.61 29.67 11.27
C ASP A 304 10.69 28.57 11.14
N PRO A 305 11.51 28.25 12.18
CA PRO A 305 12.49 27.18 12.09
C PRO A 305 11.87 25.78 11.85
N ALA A 306 10.68 25.49 12.37
CA ALA A 306 10.00 24.23 12.13
C ALA A 306 9.51 24.13 10.67
N VAL A 307 8.96 25.20 10.15
CA VAL A 307 8.55 25.32 8.74
C VAL A 307 9.75 25.24 7.80
N GLU A 308 10.84 25.93 8.10
CA GLU A 308 12.08 25.87 7.33
C GLU A 308 12.66 24.44 7.30
N THR A 309 12.67 23.77 8.44
CA THR A 309 13.13 22.37 8.53
C THR A 309 12.26 21.43 7.70
N LEU A 310 10.94 21.59 7.77
CA LEU A 310 10.00 20.81 6.95
C LEU A 310 10.21 21.09 5.47
N SER A 311 10.31 22.36 5.07
CA SER A 311 10.56 22.76 3.70
C SER A 311 11.87 22.18 3.15
N ALA A 312 12.95 22.23 3.94
CA ALA A 312 14.22 21.64 3.53
C ALA A 312 14.13 20.11 3.34
N ALA A 313 13.42 19.41 4.23
CA ALA A 313 13.23 17.96 4.11
C ALA A 313 12.35 17.59 2.93
N GLN A 314 11.26 18.33 2.67
CA GLN A 314 10.39 18.12 1.51
C GLN A 314 11.14 18.36 0.20
N ARG A 315 11.97 19.41 0.15
CA ARG A 315 12.81 19.65 -1.01
C ARG A 315 13.88 18.57 -1.20
N LEU A 316 14.44 18.04 -0.13
CA LEU A 316 15.37 16.92 -0.20
C LEU A 316 14.63 15.68 -0.71
N GLU A 317 13.45 15.39 -0.19
CA GLU A 317 12.61 14.28 -0.64
C GLU A 317 12.27 14.43 -2.14
N GLU A 318 11.83 15.60 -2.59
CA GLU A 318 11.57 15.89 -3.99
C GLU A 318 12.79 15.62 -4.89
N LEU A 319 13.98 16.05 -4.45
CA LEU A 319 15.22 15.88 -5.21
C LEU A 319 15.72 14.44 -5.21
N THR A 320 15.54 13.69 -4.11
CA THR A 320 16.04 12.32 -3.96
C THR A 320 15.01 11.28 -4.37
N PHE A 321 13.73 11.64 -4.49
CA PHE A 321 12.66 10.72 -4.89
C PHE A 321 12.98 9.99 -6.21
N PRO A 322 13.53 10.67 -7.25
CA PRO A 322 13.92 10.03 -8.48
C PRO A 322 15.07 9.01 -8.36
N GLU A 323 15.89 9.15 -7.33
CA GLU A 323 17.10 8.35 -7.11
C GLU A 323 16.85 7.17 -6.15
N ARG A 324 15.59 6.94 -5.75
CA ARG A 324 15.23 5.84 -4.86
C ARG A 324 15.42 4.50 -5.56
N ASP A 325 16.02 3.54 -4.88
CA ASP A 325 16.15 2.16 -5.35
C ASP A 325 14.79 1.48 -5.55
N ASP A 326 13.78 1.87 -4.75
CA ASP A 326 12.41 1.37 -4.78
C ASP A 326 11.41 2.29 -5.52
N LEU A 327 11.89 3.20 -6.38
CA LEU A 327 11.06 4.20 -7.05
C LEU A 327 9.86 3.58 -7.77
N GLY A 328 10.06 2.48 -8.50
CA GLY A 328 8.98 1.79 -9.21
C GLY A 328 7.87 1.33 -8.26
N ALA A 329 8.24 0.70 -7.13
CA ALA A 329 7.28 0.29 -6.11
C ALA A 329 6.58 1.49 -5.48
N ALA A 330 7.31 2.55 -5.11
CA ALA A 330 6.76 3.76 -4.50
C ALA A 330 5.73 4.44 -5.41
N LEU A 331 6.00 4.52 -6.71
CA LEU A 331 5.04 5.03 -7.70
C LEU A 331 3.81 4.14 -7.81
N CYS A 332 4.01 2.82 -7.94
CA CYS A 332 2.91 1.86 -8.03
C CYS A 332 2.01 1.91 -6.79
N GLU A 333 2.58 1.96 -5.60
CA GLU A 333 1.82 2.07 -4.34
C GLU A 333 1.09 3.41 -4.21
N GLY A 334 1.70 4.51 -4.66
CA GLY A 334 1.08 5.82 -4.64
C GLY A 334 -0.16 5.90 -5.54
N PHE A 335 -0.07 5.40 -6.77
CA PHE A 335 -1.24 5.31 -7.68
C PHE A 335 -2.31 4.36 -7.13
N ALA A 336 -1.92 3.23 -6.55
CA ALA A 336 -2.86 2.29 -5.94
C ALA A 336 -3.60 2.92 -4.74
N ALA A 337 -2.89 3.66 -3.88
CA ALA A 337 -3.50 4.38 -2.76
C ALA A 337 -4.47 5.48 -3.23
N ALA A 338 -4.13 6.21 -4.28
CA ALA A 338 -5.01 7.21 -4.86
C ALA A 338 -6.27 6.58 -5.49
N TRP A 339 -6.13 5.44 -6.17
CA TRP A 339 -7.27 4.69 -6.69
C TRP A 339 -8.19 4.17 -5.59
N ALA A 340 -7.64 3.71 -4.48
CA ALA A 340 -8.42 3.32 -3.31
C ALA A 340 -9.31 4.46 -2.81
N GLN A 341 -8.85 5.71 -2.96
CA GLN A 341 -9.62 6.92 -2.63
C GLN A 341 -10.57 7.37 -3.77
N GLY A 342 -10.63 6.63 -4.88
CA GLY A 342 -11.51 6.90 -6.02
C GLY A 342 -10.89 7.70 -7.16
N ASP A 343 -9.63 8.12 -7.06
CA ASP A 343 -8.97 8.91 -8.12
C ASP A 343 -7.48 8.57 -8.27
N ALA A 344 -7.18 7.55 -9.07
CA ALA A 344 -5.80 7.22 -9.41
C ALA A 344 -5.10 8.38 -10.15
N SER A 345 -5.83 9.16 -10.94
CA SER A 345 -5.25 10.25 -11.73
C SER A 345 -4.82 11.45 -10.87
N GLY A 346 -5.33 11.56 -9.65
CA GLY A 346 -4.96 12.60 -8.69
C GLY A 346 -3.58 12.43 -8.06
N TYR A 347 -2.98 11.23 -8.11
CA TYR A 347 -1.72 10.96 -7.42
C TYR A 347 -0.57 11.93 -7.77
N PRO A 348 -0.30 12.30 -9.04
CA PRO A 348 0.77 13.26 -9.35
C PRO A 348 0.55 14.62 -8.69
N ALA A 349 -0.69 15.08 -8.59
CA ALA A 349 -1.02 16.33 -7.90
C ALA A 349 -0.85 16.21 -6.38
N GLN A 350 -1.26 15.09 -5.79
CA GLN A 350 -1.08 14.79 -4.37
C GLN A 350 0.40 14.74 -3.99
N LEU A 351 1.24 14.13 -4.83
CA LEU A 351 2.70 14.05 -4.61
C LEU A 351 3.34 15.44 -4.63
N ARG A 352 3.01 16.29 -5.62
CA ARG A 352 3.46 17.68 -5.66
C ARG A 352 2.99 18.49 -4.44
N ALA A 353 1.75 18.31 -4.04
CA ALA A 353 1.19 18.99 -2.89
C ALA A 353 1.91 18.58 -1.59
N ARG A 354 2.28 17.31 -1.44
CA ARG A 354 3.08 16.80 -0.32
C ARG A 354 4.43 17.51 -0.25
N TRP A 355 5.13 17.68 -1.35
CA TRP A 355 6.44 18.37 -1.38
C TRP A 355 6.34 19.88 -1.11
N ASN A 356 5.16 20.49 -1.26
CA ASN A 356 4.91 21.91 -0.99
C ASN A 356 4.14 22.17 0.32
N ALA A 357 3.96 21.13 1.14
CA ALA A 357 3.12 21.21 2.32
C ALA A 357 3.64 22.21 3.37
N ALA A 358 4.96 22.47 3.43
CA ALA A 358 5.54 23.46 4.32
C ALA A 358 5.02 24.89 4.06
N ALA A 359 4.76 25.23 2.80
CA ALA A 359 4.22 26.53 2.44
C ALA A 359 2.83 26.77 3.06
N TYR A 360 2.02 25.72 3.14
CA TYR A 360 0.72 25.76 3.78
C TYR A 360 0.80 26.02 5.28
N LEU A 361 1.78 25.42 5.97
CA LEU A 361 1.99 25.63 7.41
C LEU A 361 2.46 27.04 7.72
N ALA A 362 3.10 27.72 6.74
CA ALA A 362 3.61 29.06 6.89
C ALA A 362 2.55 30.17 6.72
N ASP A 363 1.47 29.92 5.99
CA ASP A 363 0.51 30.96 5.60
C ASP A 363 -0.60 31.23 6.67
N GLY A 364 -0.56 30.56 7.80
CA GLY A 364 -1.54 30.71 8.88
C GLY A 364 -2.91 30.06 8.63
N SER A 365 -3.22 29.65 7.40
CA SER A 365 -4.49 28.98 7.08
C SER A 365 -4.58 27.60 7.73
N CYS A 366 -3.43 27.01 8.06
CA CYS A 366 -3.34 25.80 8.86
C CYS A 366 -3.93 25.99 10.28
N ALA A 367 -3.64 27.09 10.93
CA ALA A 367 -4.12 27.37 12.28
C ALA A 367 -5.66 27.46 12.32
N GLU A 368 -6.27 28.08 11.33
CA GLU A 368 -7.72 28.17 11.20
C GLU A 368 -8.35 26.79 10.95
N ALA A 369 -7.82 26.03 9.99
CA ALA A 369 -8.30 24.68 9.69
C ALA A 369 -8.16 23.73 10.89
N VAL A 370 -7.06 23.78 11.62
CA VAL A 370 -6.89 22.98 12.86
C VAL A 370 -7.95 23.32 13.89
N ARG A 371 -8.28 24.59 14.04
CA ARG A 371 -9.31 25.01 14.98
C ARG A 371 -10.68 24.52 14.56
N GLU A 372 -11.09 24.79 13.33
CA GLU A 372 -12.44 24.53 12.85
C GLU A 372 -12.68 23.05 12.55
N GLU A 373 -11.74 22.38 11.92
CA GLU A 373 -11.94 21.02 11.43
C GLU A 373 -11.55 19.95 12.46
N LEU A 374 -10.56 20.21 13.32
CA LEU A 374 -10.06 19.22 14.27
C LEU A 374 -10.49 19.46 15.71
N LEU A 375 -10.28 20.68 16.25
CA LEU A 375 -10.55 20.93 17.68
C LEU A 375 -12.04 21.02 18.00
N GLU A 376 -12.87 21.39 17.04
CA GLU A 376 -14.32 21.45 17.19
C GLU A 376 -15.01 20.13 16.79
N SER A 377 -14.27 19.18 16.23
CA SER A 377 -14.82 17.89 15.82
C SER A 377 -15.20 17.03 17.02
N THR A 378 -16.45 16.57 17.03
CA THR A 378 -16.93 15.54 17.97
C THR A 378 -16.74 14.12 17.43
N ARG A 379 -16.22 13.97 16.22
CA ARG A 379 -16.06 12.70 15.50
C ARG A 379 -14.65 12.17 15.74
N THR A 380 -14.47 11.58 16.90
CA THR A 380 -13.18 11.08 17.36
C THR A 380 -13.27 9.61 17.73
N ALA A 381 -12.17 8.88 17.55
CA ALA A 381 -12.03 7.52 18.05
C ALA A 381 -10.76 7.41 18.90
N LEU A 382 -10.90 6.88 20.11
CA LEU A 382 -9.81 6.52 21.02
C LEU A 382 -9.85 5.00 21.20
N VAL A 383 -8.88 4.30 20.65
CA VAL A 383 -8.86 2.84 20.63
C VAL A 383 -7.56 2.33 21.24
N THR A 384 -7.69 1.51 22.27
CA THR A 384 -6.56 0.78 22.84
C THR A 384 -6.51 -0.61 22.22
N VAL A 385 -5.36 -0.95 21.65
CA VAL A 385 -5.11 -2.28 21.11
C VAL A 385 -4.24 -3.05 22.08
N VAL A 386 -4.76 -4.19 22.55
CA VAL A 386 -4.08 -5.07 23.51
C VAL A 386 -3.74 -6.37 22.79
N PRO A 387 -2.46 -6.81 22.78
CA PRO A 387 -2.13 -8.13 22.26
C PRO A 387 -2.72 -9.20 23.18
N GLU A 388 -3.41 -10.17 22.61
CA GLU A 388 -3.80 -11.35 23.39
C GLU A 388 -2.54 -12.11 23.81
N PRO A 389 -2.44 -12.52 25.07
CA PRO A 389 -1.34 -13.37 25.50
C PRO A 389 -1.35 -14.65 24.64
N ALA A 390 -0.18 -15.04 24.15
CA ALA A 390 -0.05 -16.29 23.43
C ALA A 390 -0.69 -17.40 24.27
N GLN A 391 -1.68 -18.10 23.71
CA GLN A 391 -2.26 -19.26 24.39
C GLN A 391 -1.11 -20.22 24.69
N GLU A 392 -0.87 -20.50 25.97
CA GLU A 392 0.05 -21.59 26.33
C GLU A 392 -0.38 -22.82 25.54
N PRO A 393 0.54 -23.47 24.81
CA PRO A 393 0.18 -24.66 24.07
C PRO A 393 -0.50 -25.63 25.03
N GLU A 394 -1.72 -26.05 24.72
CA GLU A 394 -2.41 -27.05 25.53
C GLU A 394 -1.41 -28.19 25.85
N PRO A 395 -1.26 -28.57 27.10
CA PRO A 395 -0.32 -29.60 27.45
C PRO A 395 -0.60 -30.81 26.55
N THR A 396 0.39 -31.15 25.73
CA THR A 396 0.31 -32.33 24.85
C THR A 396 -0.21 -33.46 25.71
N PRO A 397 -1.36 -34.09 25.38
CA PRO A 397 -1.89 -35.18 26.20
C PRO A 397 -0.76 -36.18 26.41
N GLU A 398 -0.41 -36.42 27.70
CA GLU A 398 0.62 -37.38 28.05
C GLU A 398 0.35 -38.67 27.26
N ALA A 399 1.35 -39.07 26.46
CA ALA A 399 1.24 -40.29 25.68
C ALA A 399 0.78 -41.42 26.61
N ILE A 400 -0.44 -41.91 26.37
CA ILE A 400 -0.96 -43.06 27.09
C ILE A 400 0.11 -44.13 26.94
N PRO A 401 0.70 -44.64 28.05
CA PRO A 401 1.74 -45.65 27.95
C PRO A 401 1.17 -46.85 27.19
N GLU A 402 1.83 -47.21 26.11
CA GLU A 402 1.48 -48.42 25.35
C GLU A 402 1.31 -49.59 26.33
N PRO A 403 0.22 -50.36 26.25
CA PRO A 403 0.04 -51.51 27.11
C PRO A 403 1.23 -52.45 26.89
N THR A 404 1.98 -52.69 27.96
CA THR A 404 3.09 -53.63 27.99
C THR A 404 2.53 -54.99 27.57
N GLU A 405 2.94 -55.50 26.42
CA GLU A 405 2.60 -56.83 25.97
C GLU A 405 3.06 -57.83 27.03
N GLU A 406 2.11 -58.51 27.69
CA GLU A 406 2.41 -59.68 28.53
C GLU A 406 3.09 -60.73 27.65
N PRO A 407 4.17 -61.37 28.14
CA PRO A 407 4.84 -62.45 27.41
C PRO A 407 3.89 -63.60 27.16
N ALA A 408 3.72 -63.97 25.89
CA ALA A 408 2.91 -65.06 25.43
C ALA A 408 3.28 -66.34 26.19
N LYS A 409 2.32 -66.93 26.91
CA LYS A 409 2.42 -68.29 27.53
C LYS A 409 2.59 -69.29 26.39
N GLU A 410 3.72 -69.98 26.39
CA GLU A 410 3.96 -71.16 25.57
C GLU A 410 2.84 -72.21 25.75
N ASN A 411 2.14 -72.52 24.67
CA ASN A 411 1.23 -73.63 24.58
C ASN A 411 2.01 -74.88 24.19
N PRO A 412 1.85 -76.02 24.95
CA PRO A 412 2.55 -77.28 24.63
C PRO A 412 2.02 -77.87 23.31
N SER A 413 2.99 -78.32 22.53
CA SER A 413 2.83 -79.01 21.24
C SER A 413 1.84 -80.21 21.36
N VAL A 414 0.83 -80.22 20.51
CA VAL A 414 0.04 -81.43 20.22
C VAL A 414 0.40 -81.88 18.82
N SER A 415 0.95 -83.13 18.81
CA SER A 415 1.34 -83.84 17.57
C SER A 415 0.10 -84.23 16.71
N PRO A 416 0.23 -84.28 15.41
CA PRO A 416 -0.85 -84.58 14.49
C PRO A 416 -1.10 -86.12 14.47
N VAL A 417 -2.32 -86.55 14.72
CA VAL A 417 -2.81 -87.89 14.40
C VAL A 417 -3.28 -87.95 12.96
N ALA A 418 -2.66 -88.87 12.23
CA ALA A 418 -3.07 -89.25 10.90
C ALA A 418 -4.41 -90.01 10.90
N SER A 419 -5.34 -89.65 10.06
CA SER A 419 -6.48 -90.55 9.71
C SER A 419 -6.61 -90.63 8.20
N ARG A 420 -6.60 -91.92 7.80
CA ARG A 420 -6.78 -92.42 6.46
C ARG A 420 -8.27 -92.39 6.03
N HIS A 421 -8.39 -92.36 4.77
CA HIS A 421 -9.59 -92.57 3.95
C HIS A 421 -10.42 -93.87 4.25
N PRO A 422 -11.59 -94.02 3.64
CA PRO A 422 -11.83 -93.99 2.14
C PRO A 422 -12.69 -92.88 1.60
#